data_7f9d3f45570036f1072c0eb5b7fb4558
#
_entry.id   7f9d3f45570036f1072c0eb5b7fb4558
#
_cell.length_a   1.000
_cell.length_b   1.000
_cell.length_c   1.000
_cell.angle_alpha   90.00
_cell.angle_beta   90.00
_cell.angle_gamma   90.00
#
_symmetry.space_group_name_H-M   'P 1'
#
loop_
_entity.id
_entity.type
_entity.pdbx_description
1 polymer ?
#
loop_
_entity_poly.entity_id
_entity_poly.type
_entity_poly.pdbx_seq_one_letter_code
_entity_poly.pdbx_strand_id
1 'polypeptide(L)'
;DPYVLPENAQEYYSETIWRLPQTYVAVDGFEVGVPTLRRDQLEIPLDTVVYLSGQTGFKRHPDAVRLQMQILKQVPNSYFLVKGLADENSIQQLFTQIAESEGVEASRLRFLPRVSHESVHRANLAIADVVLDTYPYNGATTTLETLWMGIPLVTRVGQQFSARNSYGFMMNVGVTEGIAWTDEEYVEWGVRLGKDPSLRQQISWKMRQSRQTSPLWNAKQFTQEMEKAYKQMWRRYVEDK
;
A
#
# COMPACT_ATOMS: atom_id res chain seq x y z
N ASP A 1 -16.88 4.69 3.16
CA ASP A 1 -16.58 4.20 4.51
C ASP A 1 -16.12 5.36 5.42
N PRO A 2 -15.88 5.16 6.70
CA PRO A 2 -15.52 6.24 7.62
C PRO A 2 -14.13 6.83 7.39
N TYR A 3 -13.25 6.18 6.64
CA TYR A 3 -11.84 6.55 6.53
C TYR A 3 -11.46 7.13 5.16
N VAL A 4 -12.02 6.58 4.09
CA VAL A 4 -11.55 6.81 2.72
C VAL A 4 -11.88 8.20 2.16
N LEU A 5 -12.82 8.90 2.77
CA LEU A 5 -13.15 10.30 2.47
C LEU A 5 -13.23 11.13 3.74
N PRO A 6 -12.67 12.37 3.76
CA PRO A 6 -12.86 13.31 4.87
C PRO A 6 -14.34 13.70 5.04
N GLU A 7 -14.69 14.24 6.21
CA GLU A 7 -16.09 14.60 6.52
C GLU A 7 -16.68 15.61 5.54
N ASN A 8 -15.90 16.62 5.15
CA ASN A 8 -16.30 17.67 4.23
C ASN A 8 -16.21 17.27 2.75
N ALA A 9 -15.97 16.00 2.42
CA ALA A 9 -15.76 15.57 1.03
C ALA A 9 -16.95 15.89 0.10
N GLN A 10 -18.18 16.00 0.64
CA GLN A 10 -19.36 16.30 -0.18
C GLN A 10 -19.23 17.61 -0.97
N GLU A 11 -18.44 18.56 -0.49
CA GLU A 11 -18.17 19.83 -1.17
C GLU A 11 -17.48 19.68 -2.52
N TYR A 12 -16.79 18.55 -2.73
CA TYR A 12 -16.00 18.24 -3.93
C TYR A 12 -16.67 17.25 -4.89
N TYR A 13 -17.89 16.79 -4.56
CA TYR A 13 -18.62 15.81 -5.36
C TYR A 13 -20.00 16.34 -5.77
N SER A 14 -20.33 16.21 -7.04
CA SER A 14 -21.67 16.48 -7.55
C SER A 14 -22.67 15.40 -7.16
N GLU A 15 -22.18 14.17 -6.97
CA GLU A 15 -22.95 13.03 -6.49
C GLU A 15 -23.16 13.11 -4.98
N THR A 16 -24.30 12.60 -4.51
CA THR A 16 -24.50 12.40 -3.07
C THR A 16 -23.62 11.26 -2.57
N ILE A 17 -22.69 11.56 -1.65
CA ILE A 17 -21.83 10.57 -1.05
C ILE A 17 -22.63 9.66 -0.11
N TRP A 18 -22.61 8.37 -0.40
CA TRP A 18 -23.16 7.34 0.49
C TRP A 18 -22.03 6.63 1.22
N ARG A 19 -21.95 6.80 2.53
CA ARG A 19 -20.91 6.17 3.35
C ARG A 19 -21.36 4.80 3.83
N LEU A 20 -20.66 3.75 3.42
CA LEU A 20 -20.82 2.42 4.00
C LEU A 20 -20.23 2.38 5.43
N PRO A 21 -20.72 1.51 6.31
CA PRO A 21 -20.38 1.54 7.73
C PRO A 21 -18.94 1.11 8.04
N GLN A 22 -18.31 0.28 7.21
CA GLN A 22 -17.01 -0.33 7.52
C GLN A 22 -15.95 -0.13 6.43
N THR A 23 -16.20 -0.64 5.23
CA THR A 23 -15.26 -0.54 4.09
C THR A 23 -16.02 -0.28 2.80
N TYR A 24 -15.38 0.34 1.83
CA TYR A 24 -15.98 0.58 0.50
C TYR A 24 -15.70 -0.56 -0.50
N VAL A 25 -14.86 -1.52 -0.10
CA VAL A 25 -14.53 -2.71 -0.88
C VAL A 25 -14.18 -3.85 0.06
N ALA A 26 -14.51 -5.08 -0.32
CA ALA A 26 -14.05 -6.28 0.36
C ALA A 26 -13.73 -7.38 -0.64
N VAL A 27 -12.86 -8.29 -0.22
CA VAL A 27 -12.46 -9.49 -0.95
C VAL A 27 -12.44 -10.68 0.02
N ASP A 28 -12.66 -11.90 -0.47
CA ASP A 28 -12.59 -13.13 0.37
C ASP A 28 -11.16 -13.68 0.48
N GLY A 29 -10.16 -12.80 0.35
CA GLY A 29 -8.75 -13.15 0.36
C GLY A 29 -8.17 -13.33 -1.04
N PHE A 30 -6.94 -13.81 -1.08
CA PHE A 30 -6.19 -13.97 -2.33
C PHE A 30 -5.53 -15.34 -2.41
N GLU A 31 -5.55 -15.93 -3.59
CA GLU A 31 -4.72 -17.08 -3.91
C GLU A 31 -3.24 -16.66 -3.94
N VAL A 32 -2.38 -17.44 -3.29
CA VAL A 32 -0.94 -17.22 -3.23
C VAL A 32 -0.24 -18.41 -3.85
N GLY A 33 0.54 -18.17 -4.90
CA GLY A 33 1.30 -19.19 -5.60
C GLY A 33 2.64 -19.52 -4.94
N VAL A 34 3.54 -20.07 -5.74
CA VAL A 34 4.92 -20.35 -5.31
C VAL A 34 5.80 -19.16 -5.66
N PRO A 35 6.62 -18.63 -4.73
CA PRO A 35 7.53 -17.54 -5.04
C PRO A 35 8.62 -18.00 -6.01
N THR A 36 8.90 -17.16 -6.99
CA THR A 36 9.96 -17.37 -7.99
C THR A 36 11.12 -16.40 -7.83
N LEU A 37 10.97 -15.41 -6.96
CA LEU A 37 11.95 -14.37 -6.71
C LEU A 37 12.68 -14.63 -5.38
N ARG A 38 14.02 -14.61 -5.41
CA ARG A 38 14.86 -14.81 -4.24
C ARG A 38 15.91 -13.71 -4.12
N ARG A 39 16.37 -13.46 -2.89
CA ARG A 39 17.36 -12.41 -2.60
C ARG A 39 18.71 -12.68 -3.27
N ASP A 40 19.15 -13.94 -3.34
CA ASP A 40 20.39 -14.33 -4.01
C ASP A 40 20.39 -14.03 -5.51
N GLN A 41 19.25 -14.20 -6.19
CA GLN A 41 19.08 -13.85 -7.61
C GLN A 41 19.18 -12.33 -7.87
N LEU A 42 18.89 -11.52 -6.86
CA LEU A 42 18.97 -10.06 -6.91
C LEU A 42 20.27 -9.51 -6.30
N GLU A 43 21.19 -10.39 -5.92
CA GLU A 43 22.44 -10.01 -5.23
C GLU A 43 22.17 -9.18 -3.95
N ILE A 44 21.13 -9.57 -3.19
CA ILE A 44 20.76 -8.92 -1.94
C ILE A 44 21.18 -9.81 -0.77
N PRO A 45 22.06 -9.31 0.14
CA PRO A 45 22.47 -10.05 1.32
C PRO A 45 21.29 -10.40 2.25
N LEU A 46 21.37 -11.52 2.96
CA LEU A 46 20.26 -12.01 3.80
C LEU A 46 20.00 -11.15 5.03
N ASP A 47 21.00 -10.47 5.52
CA ASP A 47 20.97 -9.62 6.73
C ASP A 47 20.55 -8.18 6.44
N THR A 48 20.09 -7.88 5.21
CA THR A 48 19.65 -6.56 4.80
C THR A 48 18.14 -6.40 4.86
N VAL A 49 17.68 -5.16 5.01
CA VAL A 49 16.26 -4.80 4.91
C VAL A 49 15.87 -4.57 3.45
N VAL A 50 14.76 -5.13 3.04
CA VAL A 50 14.22 -4.97 1.69
C VAL A 50 12.94 -4.15 1.72
N TYR A 51 13.00 -2.96 1.16
CA TYR A 51 11.84 -2.13 0.86
C TYR A 51 11.30 -2.46 -0.54
N LEU A 52 10.00 -2.32 -0.72
CA LEU A 52 9.34 -2.54 -2.01
C LEU A 52 8.32 -1.43 -2.30
N SER A 53 8.32 -0.92 -3.52
CA SER A 53 7.21 -0.17 -4.09
C SER A 53 6.70 -0.88 -5.34
N GLY A 54 5.45 -1.38 -5.29
CA GLY A 54 4.83 -2.22 -6.32
C GLY A 54 3.79 -1.51 -7.20
N GLN A 55 3.86 -0.19 -7.32
CA GLN A 55 2.85 0.62 -8.02
C GLN A 55 3.19 0.86 -9.50
N THR A 56 2.15 1.14 -10.30
CA THR A 56 2.31 1.57 -11.70
C THR A 56 3.04 2.91 -11.81
N GLY A 57 3.75 3.13 -12.93
CA GLY A 57 4.63 4.28 -13.11
C GLY A 57 3.96 5.64 -12.93
N PHE A 58 2.73 5.82 -13.42
CA PHE A 58 2.01 7.09 -13.31
C PHE A 58 1.63 7.49 -11.87
N LYS A 59 1.72 6.57 -10.90
CA LYS A 59 1.52 6.87 -9.47
C LYS A 59 2.81 7.38 -8.78
N ARG A 60 3.95 7.32 -9.46
CA ARG A 60 5.26 7.61 -8.87
C ARG A 60 5.61 9.09 -9.02
N HIS A 61 5.14 9.90 -8.09
CA HIS A 61 5.52 11.32 -8.05
C HIS A 61 6.97 11.47 -7.58
N PRO A 62 7.78 12.35 -8.21
CA PRO A 62 9.19 12.55 -7.84
C PRO A 62 9.40 12.85 -6.35
N ASP A 63 8.55 13.67 -5.72
CA ASP A 63 8.66 14.00 -4.31
C ASP A 63 8.45 12.76 -3.43
N ALA A 64 7.48 11.89 -3.77
CA ALA A 64 7.30 10.64 -3.05
C ALA A 64 8.51 9.70 -3.20
N VAL A 65 9.11 9.64 -4.39
CA VAL A 65 10.35 8.89 -4.60
C VAL A 65 11.49 9.46 -3.76
N ARG A 66 11.58 10.79 -3.63
CA ARG A 66 12.57 11.47 -2.80
C ARG A 66 12.45 11.03 -1.33
N LEU A 67 11.24 11.01 -0.77
CA LEU A 67 10.99 10.53 0.59
C LEU A 67 11.43 9.08 0.78
N GLN A 68 11.17 8.22 -0.22
CA GLN A 68 11.63 6.83 -0.22
C GLN A 68 13.16 6.73 -0.20
N MET A 69 13.87 7.58 -0.94
CA MET A 69 15.34 7.62 -0.91
C MET A 69 15.87 8.14 0.42
N GLN A 70 15.20 9.09 1.05
CA GLN A 70 15.55 9.56 2.40
C GLN A 70 15.43 8.46 3.47
N ILE A 71 14.46 7.54 3.32
CA ILE A 71 14.36 6.33 4.16
C ILE A 71 15.60 5.45 3.94
N LEU A 72 15.95 5.15 2.69
CA LEU A 72 17.11 4.31 2.36
C LEU A 72 18.41 4.91 2.91
N LYS A 73 18.57 6.23 2.82
CA LYS A 73 19.73 6.95 3.35
C LYS A 73 19.90 6.72 4.85
N GLN A 74 18.79 6.73 5.61
CA GLN A 74 18.80 6.54 7.06
C GLN A 74 18.84 5.08 7.50
N VAL A 75 18.67 4.13 6.56
CA VAL A 75 18.80 2.69 6.76
C VAL A 75 19.88 2.14 5.81
N PRO A 76 21.17 2.32 6.12
CA PRO A 76 22.26 2.02 5.17
C PRO A 76 22.29 0.57 4.70
N ASN A 77 21.95 -0.39 5.61
CA ASN A 77 21.89 -1.81 5.27
C ASN A 77 20.51 -2.18 4.70
N SER A 78 20.11 -1.53 3.59
CA SER A 78 18.82 -1.80 2.93
C SER A 78 18.89 -1.70 1.43
N TYR A 79 17.97 -2.40 0.75
CA TYR A 79 17.74 -2.37 -0.69
C TYR A 79 16.31 -1.91 -0.98
N PHE A 80 16.11 -1.32 -2.15
CA PHE A 80 14.79 -0.89 -2.60
C PHE A 80 14.42 -1.58 -3.90
N LEU A 81 13.31 -2.31 -3.88
CA LEU A 81 12.75 -2.99 -5.04
C LEU A 81 11.68 -2.11 -5.67
N VAL A 82 11.81 -1.86 -6.96
CA VAL A 82 10.83 -1.10 -7.76
C VAL A 82 10.16 -2.07 -8.72
N LYS A 83 8.84 -2.17 -8.66
CA LYS A 83 8.03 -3.04 -9.52
C LYS A 83 6.79 -2.31 -9.99
N GLY A 84 6.34 -2.58 -11.21
CA GLY A 84 5.08 -2.05 -11.73
C GLY A 84 5.13 -1.81 -13.24
N LEU A 85 3.96 -1.59 -13.81
CA LEU A 85 3.83 -1.25 -15.23
C LEU A 85 4.26 0.20 -15.46
N ALA A 86 5.29 0.39 -16.28
CA ALA A 86 5.79 1.70 -16.68
C ALA A 86 6.71 1.55 -17.88
N ASP A 87 7.14 2.67 -18.45
CA ASP A 87 8.35 2.70 -19.26
C ASP A 87 9.56 2.47 -18.34
N GLU A 88 10.21 1.32 -18.51
CA GLU A 88 11.28 0.87 -17.63
C GLU A 88 12.45 1.86 -17.59
N ASN A 89 12.83 2.39 -18.74
CA ASN A 89 13.95 3.34 -18.85
C ASN A 89 13.65 4.63 -18.07
N SER A 90 12.47 5.21 -18.27
CA SER A 90 12.06 6.44 -17.57
C SER A 90 11.99 6.23 -16.05
N ILE A 91 11.49 5.09 -15.59
CA ILE A 91 11.43 4.78 -14.16
C ILE A 91 12.82 4.56 -13.57
N GLN A 92 13.69 3.82 -14.26
CA GLN A 92 15.08 3.64 -13.82
C GLN A 92 15.81 4.96 -13.72
N GLN A 93 15.69 5.82 -14.74
CA GLN A 93 16.30 7.16 -14.73
C GLN A 93 15.78 8.01 -13.57
N LEU A 94 14.46 8.07 -13.36
CA LEU A 94 13.85 8.82 -12.26
C LEU A 94 14.42 8.40 -10.90
N PHE A 95 14.39 7.10 -10.61
CA PHE A 95 14.86 6.59 -9.33
C PHE A 95 16.35 6.77 -9.14
N THR A 96 17.17 6.52 -10.17
CA THR A 96 18.63 6.69 -10.12
C THR A 96 19.00 8.16 -9.87
N GLN A 97 18.43 9.09 -10.62
CA GLN A 97 18.70 10.52 -10.46
C GLN A 97 18.31 11.03 -9.06
N ILE A 98 17.14 10.63 -8.54
CA ILE A 98 16.72 11.04 -7.22
C ILE A 98 17.59 10.38 -6.14
N ALA A 99 17.93 9.09 -6.27
CA ALA A 99 18.83 8.41 -5.34
C ALA A 99 20.18 9.13 -5.25
N GLU A 100 20.80 9.41 -6.38
CA GLU A 100 22.06 10.15 -6.44
C GLU A 100 21.96 11.55 -5.81
N SER A 101 20.87 12.28 -6.10
CA SER A 101 20.64 13.61 -5.50
C SER A 101 20.48 13.59 -3.98
N GLU A 102 19.95 12.50 -3.44
CA GLU A 102 19.81 12.28 -1.99
C GLU A 102 21.05 11.62 -1.34
N GLY A 103 22.06 11.27 -2.14
CA GLY A 103 23.29 10.61 -1.68
C GLY A 103 23.08 9.13 -1.35
N VAL A 104 22.18 8.47 -2.07
CA VAL A 104 21.93 7.02 -2.01
C VAL A 104 22.57 6.35 -3.23
N GLU A 105 23.34 5.31 -3.01
CA GLU A 105 23.98 4.56 -4.10
C GLU A 105 22.91 3.85 -4.96
N ALA A 106 22.96 4.08 -6.29
CA ALA A 106 22.05 3.43 -7.24
C ALA A 106 22.15 1.89 -7.23
N SER A 107 23.31 1.35 -6.81
CA SER A 107 23.52 -0.09 -6.61
C SER A 107 22.59 -0.73 -5.56
N ARG A 108 21.92 0.06 -4.75
CA ARG A 108 20.91 -0.40 -3.77
C ARG A 108 19.50 -0.49 -4.35
N LEU A 109 19.31 -0.08 -5.60
CA LEU A 109 18.03 -0.19 -6.32
C LEU A 109 17.98 -1.48 -7.13
N ARG A 110 16.82 -2.14 -7.14
CA ARG A 110 16.54 -3.29 -8.02
C ARG A 110 15.21 -3.09 -8.73
N PHE A 111 15.22 -3.17 -10.03
CA PHE A 111 14.02 -3.04 -10.85
C PHE A 111 13.54 -4.43 -11.25
N LEU A 112 12.33 -4.77 -10.82
CA LEU A 112 11.80 -6.12 -10.98
C LEU A 112 10.97 -6.25 -12.24
N PRO A 113 11.15 -7.33 -13.01
CA PRO A 113 10.33 -7.59 -14.18
C PRO A 113 8.88 -7.91 -13.78
N ARG A 114 7.98 -7.77 -14.75
CA ARG A 114 6.61 -8.24 -14.62
C ARG A 114 6.59 -9.76 -14.56
N VAL A 115 5.70 -10.31 -13.72
CA VAL A 115 5.35 -11.74 -13.72
C VAL A 115 3.99 -11.93 -14.36
N SER A 116 3.78 -13.06 -15.04
CA SER A 116 2.57 -13.35 -15.82
C SER A 116 1.35 -13.71 -14.95
N HIS A 117 1.58 -14.28 -13.76
CA HIS A 117 0.53 -14.79 -12.88
C HIS A 117 0.43 -13.96 -11.62
N GLU A 118 -0.77 -13.51 -11.28
CA GLU A 118 -1.03 -12.70 -10.07
C GLU A 118 -0.74 -13.46 -8.77
N SER A 119 -1.00 -14.78 -8.73
CA SER A 119 -0.67 -15.60 -7.56
C SER A 119 0.84 -15.68 -7.30
N VAL A 120 1.66 -15.73 -8.37
CA VAL A 120 3.13 -15.65 -8.29
C VAL A 120 3.58 -14.24 -7.90
N HIS A 121 2.91 -13.19 -8.44
CA HIS A 121 3.16 -11.82 -8.01
C HIS A 121 3.00 -11.67 -6.50
N ARG A 122 1.87 -12.14 -5.96
CA ARG A 122 1.61 -12.09 -4.51
C ARG A 122 2.64 -12.86 -3.70
N ALA A 123 2.98 -14.07 -4.14
CA ALA A 123 4.02 -14.87 -3.47
C ALA A 123 5.38 -14.14 -3.44
N ASN A 124 5.74 -13.46 -4.52
CA ASN A 124 6.99 -12.70 -4.62
C ASN A 124 7.02 -11.44 -3.74
N LEU A 125 5.87 -10.92 -3.27
CA LEU A 125 5.85 -9.82 -2.31
C LEU A 125 6.55 -10.20 -0.99
N ALA A 126 6.57 -11.48 -0.64
CA ALA A 126 7.22 -11.99 0.58
C ALA A 126 8.74 -11.76 0.63
N ILE A 127 9.38 -11.32 -0.46
CA ILE A 127 10.79 -10.92 -0.45
C ILE A 127 11.01 -9.61 0.34
N ALA A 128 9.98 -8.77 0.43
CA ALA A 128 10.05 -7.47 1.08
C ALA A 128 9.82 -7.57 2.59
N ASP A 129 10.56 -6.76 3.34
CA ASP A 129 10.35 -6.53 4.78
C ASP A 129 9.35 -5.41 5.05
N VAL A 130 9.30 -4.40 4.17
CA VAL A 130 8.42 -3.22 4.26
C VAL A 130 8.00 -2.78 2.87
N VAL A 131 6.73 -2.47 2.70
CA VAL A 131 6.20 -1.84 1.49
C VAL A 131 6.07 -0.34 1.71
N LEU A 132 6.57 0.45 0.77
CA LEU A 132 6.44 1.91 0.75
C LEU A 132 5.42 2.31 -0.31
N ASP A 133 4.28 2.81 0.15
CA ASP A 133 3.19 3.24 -0.73
C ASP A 133 3.51 4.51 -1.50
N THR A 134 2.79 4.75 -2.57
CA THR A 134 2.91 5.97 -3.38
C THR A 134 1.96 7.06 -2.89
N TYR A 135 2.33 8.32 -3.18
CA TYR A 135 1.55 9.52 -2.89
C TYR A 135 1.73 10.53 -4.05
N PRO A 136 0.69 11.30 -4.42
CA PRO A 136 -0.65 11.41 -3.82
C PRO A 136 -1.66 10.32 -4.26
N TYR A 137 -1.23 9.34 -5.04
CA TYR A 137 -2.09 8.24 -5.48
C TYR A 137 -1.60 6.93 -4.85
N ASN A 138 -2.30 6.49 -3.80
CA ASN A 138 -1.99 5.26 -3.08
C ASN A 138 -2.24 3.99 -3.90
N GLY A 139 -1.74 2.89 -3.39
CA GLY A 139 -2.17 1.56 -3.80
C GLY A 139 -3.64 1.30 -3.48
N ALA A 140 -4.26 0.43 -4.24
CA ALA A 140 -5.56 -0.14 -3.92
C ALA A 140 -5.42 -1.68 -3.90
N THR A 141 -5.49 -2.37 -5.03
CA THR A 141 -5.30 -3.82 -5.11
C THR A 141 -3.95 -4.26 -4.52
N THR A 142 -2.86 -3.56 -4.86
CA THR A 142 -1.53 -3.85 -4.31
C THR A 142 -1.45 -3.67 -2.80
N THR A 143 -2.19 -2.73 -2.23
CA THR A 143 -2.28 -2.58 -0.77
C THR A 143 -3.04 -3.74 -0.15
N LEU A 144 -4.19 -4.14 -0.71
CA LEU A 144 -4.95 -5.31 -0.26
C LEU A 144 -4.07 -6.57 -0.28
N GLU A 145 -3.32 -6.79 -1.36
CA GLU A 145 -2.38 -7.91 -1.50
C GLU A 145 -1.26 -7.85 -0.43
N THR A 146 -0.70 -6.67 -0.20
CA THR A 146 0.34 -6.44 0.83
C THR A 146 -0.18 -6.77 2.23
N LEU A 147 -1.37 -6.29 2.59
CA LEU A 147 -2.01 -6.56 3.88
C LEU A 147 -2.36 -8.05 4.03
N TRP A 148 -2.85 -8.68 2.95
CA TRP A 148 -3.11 -10.13 2.93
C TRP A 148 -1.84 -10.94 3.15
N MET A 149 -0.74 -10.55 2.52
CA MET A 149 0.57 -11.21 2.72
C MET A 149 1.16 -10.94 4.12
N GLY A 150 0.62 -9.99 4.86
CA GLY A 150 1.08 -9.63 6.19
C GLY A 150 2.41 -8.86 6.17
N ILE A 151 2.64 -8.05 5.15
CA ILE A 151 3.86 -7.25 5.01
C ILE A 151 3.58 -5.84 5.53
N PRO A 152 4.38 -5.32 6.49
CA PRO A 152 4.26 -3.95 6.97
C PRO A 152 4.26 -2.92 5.83
N LEU A 153 3.35 -1.97 5.91
CA LEU A 153 3.14 -0.93 4.90
C LEU A 153 3.30 0.45 5.53
N VAL A 154 3.98 1.36 4.84
CA VAL A 154 3.98 2.79 5.15
C VAL A 154 3.19 3.52 4.10
N THR A 155 2.19 4.31 4.51
CA THR A 155 1.36 5.12 3.61
C THR A 155 1.24 6.56 4.08
N ARG A 156 1.22 7.49 3.13
CA ARG A 156 0.98 8.91 3.36
C ARG A 156 -0.50 9.22 3.09
N VAL A 157 -1.20 9.73 4.09
CA VAL A 157 -2.62 10.09 3.99
C VAL A 157 -2.78 11.49 3.40
N GLY A 158 -3.67 11.64 2.44
CA GLY A 158 -4.04 12.92 1.84
C GLY A 158 -5.50 13.28 2.03
N GLN A 159 -5.97 14.27 1.27
CA GLN A 159 -7.34 14.77 1.36
C GLN A 159 -8.28 14.10 0.35
N GLN A 160 -7.75 13.62 -0.78
CA GLN A 160 -8.54 13.00 -1.83
C GLN A 160 -8.69 11.50 -1.62
N PHE A 161 -9.74 10.91 -2.18
CA PHE A 161 -10.00 9.47 -2.17
C PHE A 161 -8.77 8.65 -2.57
N SER A 162 -8.10 9.02 -3.65
CA SER A 162 -6.91 8.33 -4.15
C SER A 162 -5.74 8.28 -3.18
N ALA A 163 -5.65 9.23 -2.25
CA ALA A 163 -4.61 9.34 -1.23
C ALA A 163 -5.05 8.82 0.15
N ARG A 164 -6.16 8.08 0.23
CA ARG A 164 -6.73 7.55 1.48
C ARG A 164 -7.08 6.07 1.41
N ASN A 165 -6.86 5.42 0.26
CA ASN A 165 -7.17 4.00 0.10
C ASN A 165 -6.41 3.12 1.10
N SER A 166 -5.09 3.25 1.14
CA SER A 166 -4.25 2.44 2.03
C SER A 166 -4.54 2.75 3.51
N TYR A 167 -4.79 4.02 3.85
CA TYR A 167 -5.25 4.41 5.19
C TYR A 167 -6.53 3.67 5.58
N GLY A 168 -7.57 3.72 4.74
CA GLY A 168 -8.83 3.05 5.01
C GLY A 168 -8.68 1.53 5.19
N PHE A 169 -7.85 0.89 4.36
CA PHE A 169 -7.59 -0.54 4.47
C PHE A 169 -6.83 -0.90 5.74
N MET A 170 -5.79 -0.12 6.10
CA MET A 170 -5.03 -0.33 7.33
C MET A 170 -5.91 -0.19 8.58
N MET A 171 -6.78 0.82 8.61
CA MET A 171 -7.75 0.99 9.70
C MET A 171 -8.70 -0.21 9.81
N ASN A 172 -9.17 -0.74 8.69
CA ASN A 172 -10.06 -1.91 8.66
C ASN A 172 -9.39 -3.21 9.14
N VAL A 173 -8.07 -3.36 8.96
CA VAL A 173 -7.32 -4.51 9.50
C VAL A 173 -6.77 -4.27 10.90
N GLY A 174 -7.03 -3.11 11.50
CA GLY A 174 -6.61 -2.77 12.87
C GLY A 174 -5.13 -2.49 13.03
N VAL A 175 -4.45 -2.05 11.97
CA VAL A 175 -3.03 -1.67 11.96
C VAL A 175 -2.91 -0.19 11.70
N THR A 176 -2.41 0.55 12.68
CA THR A 176 -2.18 1.99 12.59
C THR A 176 -0.70 2.35 12.42
N GLU A 177 0.18 1.41 12.71
CA GLU A 177 1.62 1.53 12.54
C GLU A 177 1.96 1.64 11.05
N GLY A 178 2.63 2.71 10.65
CA GLY A 178 2.94 3.02 9.25
C GLY A 178 1.97 4.00 8.58
N ILE A 179 0.90 4.44 9.27
CA ILE A 179 0.05 5.53 8.79
C ILE A 179 0.74 6.86 9.11
N ALA A 180 0.99 7.66 8.09
CA ALA A 180 1.66 8.96 8.17
C ALA A 180 0.75 10.08 7.66
N TRP A 181 0.71 11.20 8.36
CA TRP A 181 -0.07 12.39 8.00
C TRP A 181 0.80 13.52 7.43
N THR A 182 2.12 13.42 7.60
CA THR A 182 3.10 14.34 7.03
C THR A 182 4.19 13.56 6.28
N ASP A 183 4.98 14.25 5.49
CA ASP A 183 6.11 13.66 4.78
C ASP A 183 7.20 13.20 5.75
N GLU A 184 7.40 13.95 6.84
CA GLU A 184 8.32 13.62 7.91
C GLU A 184 7.91 12.32 8.61
N GLU A 185 6.62 12.17 8.98
CA GLU A 185 6.09 10.95 9.58
C GLU A 185 6.23 9.73 8.64
N TYR A 186 6.08 9.94 7.32
CA TYR A 186 6.28 8.88 6.33
C TYR A 186 7.72 8.37 6.34
N VAL A 187 8.67 9.28 6.36
CA VAL A 187 10.11 8.93 6.47
C VAL A 187 10.40 8.26 7.82
N GLU A 188 9.89 8.81 8.92
CA GLU A 188 10.06 8.28 10.27
C GLU A 188 9.55 6.83 10.39
N TRP A 189 8.34 6.56 9.91
CA TRP A 189 7.79 5.20 9.88
C TRP A 189 8.60 4.25 9.02
N GLY A 190 9.02 4.68 7.83
CA GLY A 190 9.88 3.88 6.96
C GLY A 190 11.19 3.50 7.62
N VAL A 191 11.85 4.44 8.28
CA VAL A 191 13.10 4.22 9.02
C VAL A 191 12.88 3.31 10.23
N ARG A 192 11.83 3.56 11.01
CA ARG A 192 11.49 2.77 12.19
C ARG A 192 11.23 1.31 11.83
N LEU A 193 10.39 1.07 10.81
CA LEU A 193 10.12 -0.29 10.34
C LEU A 193 11.37 -0.96 9.76
N GLY A 194 12.28 -0.21 9.14
CA GLY A 194 13.55 -0.73 8.68
C GLY A 194 14.45 -1.20 9.83
N LYS A 195 14.48 -0.48 10.94
CA LYS A 195 15.38 -0.74 12.07
C LYS A 195 14.83 -1.69 13.13
N ASP A 196 13.51 -1.91 13.16
CA ASP A 196 12.84 -2.70 14.21
C ASP A 196 12.20 -3.98 13.65
N PRO A 197 12.93 -5.10 13.59
CA PRO A 197 12.39 -6.37 13.12
C PRO A 197 11.29 -6.93 14.03
N SER A 198 11.32 -6.63 15.34
CA SER A 198 10.30 -7.07 16.28
C SER A 198 8.97 -6.39 16.00
N LEU A 199 8.99 -5.09 15.74
CA LEU A 199 7.80 -4.34 15.34
C LEU A 199 7.23 -4.86 14.02
N ARG A 200 8.08 -5.15 13.01
CA ARG A 200 7.62 -5.77 11.76
C ARG A 200 6.89 -7.09 11.99
N GLN A 201 7.42 -7.95 12.86
CA GLN A 201 6.78 -9.22 13.20
C GLN A 201 5.45 -9.04 13.90
N GLN A 202 5.33 -8.10 14.83
CA GLN A 202 4.09 -7.77 15.51
C GLN A 202 3.01 -7.29 14.54
N ILE A 203 3.36 -6.40 13.63
CA ILE A 203 2.45 -5.89 12.58
C ILE A 203 2.03 -7.03 11.66
N SER A 204 2.97 -7.83 11.19
CA SER A 204 2.69 -9.00 10.34
C SER A 204 1.71 -9.98 11.01
N TRP A 205 1.89 -10.22 12.29
CA TRP A 205 0.99 -11.08 13.07
C TRP A 205 -0.43 -10.47 13.16
N LYS A 206 -0.56 -9.18 13.51
CA LYS A 206 -1.84 -8.46 13.55
C LYS A 206 -2.58 -8.57 12.20
N MET A 207 -1.90 -8.32 11.09
CA MET A 207 -2.48 -8.43 9.74
C MET A 207 -3.00 -9.83 9.45
N ARG A 208 -2.23 -10.87 9.80
CA ARG A 208 -2.66 -12.26 9.60
C ARG A 208 -3.86 -12.64 10.46
N GLN A 209 -3.93 -12.17 11.70
CA GLN A 209 -5.11 -12.37 12.56
C GLN A 209 -6.34 -11.67 11.98
N SER A 210 -6.18 -10.48 11.40
CA SER A 210 -7.29 -9.73 10.79
C SER A 210 -8.02 -10.48 9.67
N ARG A 211 -7.39 -11.48 9.05
CA ARG A 211 -8.02 -12.30 8.00
C ARG A 211 -9.32 -12.97 8.47
N GLN A 212 -9.46 -13.20 9.76
CA GLN A 212 -10.66 -13.85 10.35
C GLN A 212 -11.70 -12.85 10.83
N THR A 213 -11.35 -11.59 11.06
CA THR A 213 -12.18 -10.63 11.78
C THR A 213 -12.45 -9.34 11.02
N SER A 214 -11.58 -8.94 10.09
CA SER A 214 -11.74 -7.68 9.39
C SER A 214 -12.84 -7.74 8.32
N PRO A 215 -13.68 -6.70 8.23
CA PRO A 215 -14.68 -6.58 7.17
C PRO A 215 -14.05 -6.52 5.77
N LEU A 216 -12.78 -6.18 5.66
CA LEU A 216 -12.03 -6.14 4.40
C LEU A 216 -11.94 -7.53 3.74
N TRP A 217 -12.01 -8.59 4.54
CA TRP A 217 -11.91 -9.99 4.10
C TRP A 217 -13.27 -10.72 4.16
N ASN A 218 -14.37 -9.97 4.13
CA ASN A 218 -15.73 -10.51 4.23
C ASN A 218 -16.64 -9.93 3.13
N ALA A 219 -16.47 -10.44 1.90
CA ALA A 219 -17.24 -9.99 0.75
C ALA A 219 -18.75 -10.21 0.91
N LYS A 220 -19.15 -11.25 1.65
CA LYS A 220 -20.58 -11.51 1.93
C LYS A 220 -21.20 -10.40 2.77
N GLN A 221 -20.54 -9.98 3.85
CA GLN A 221 -21.00 -8.86 4.68
C GLN A 221 -21.05 -7.55 3.88
N PHE A 222 -19.99 -7.28 3.12
CA PHE A 222 -19.93 -6.12 2.24
C PHE A 222 -21.11 -6.08 1.25
N THR A 223 -21.42 -7.21 0.60
CA THR A 223 -22.56 -7.33 -0.32
C THR A 223 -23.88 -7.01 0.38
N GLN A 224 -24.11 -7.53 1.58
CA GLN A 224 -25.31 -7.23 2.36
C GLN A 224 -25.46 -5.75 2.72
N GLU A 225 -24.34 -5.08 3.04
CA GLU A 225 -24.31 -3.64 3.33
C GLU A 225 -24.59 -2.81 2.08
N MET A 226 -24.04 -3.20 0.93
CA MET A 226 -24.35 -2.58 -0.37
C MET A 226 -25.83 -2.75 -0.74
N GLU A 227 -26.41 -3.94 -0.59
CA GLU A 227 -27.84 -4.16 -0.86
C GLU A 227 -28.74 -3.31 0.03
N LYS A 228 -28.39 -3.14 1.31
CA LYS A 228 -29.10 -2.23 2.23
C LYS A 228 -28.99 -0.78 1.76
N ALA A 229 -27.79 -0.35 1.36
CA ALA A 229 -27.54 0.99 0.85
C ALA A 229 -28.42 1.27 -0.41
N TYR A 230 -28.40 0.36 -1.38
CA TYR A 230 -29.24 0.51 -2.59
C TYR A 230 -30.73 0.59 -2.29
N LYS A 231 -31.24 -0.24 -1.36
CA LYS A 231 -32.64 -0.17 -0.92
C LYS A 231 -32.99 1.18 -0.29
N GLN A 232 -32.06 1.75 0.50
CA GLN A 232 -32.26 3.07 1.13
C GLN A 232 -32.18 4.20 0.10
N MET A 233 -31.23 4.14 -0.84
CA MET A 233 -31.13 5.11 -1.95
C MET A 233 -32.43 5.11 -2.78
N TRP A 234 -32.95 3.92 -3.10
CA TRP A 234 -34.19 3.79 -3.84
C TRP A 234 -35.38 4.37 -3.12
N ARG A 235 -35.54 4.11 -1.81
CA ARG A 235 -36.61 4.69 -0.99
C ARG A 235 -36.57 6.21 -1.02
N ARG A 236 -35.43 6.83 -0.78
CA ARG A 236 -35.26 8.30 -0.85
C ARG A 236 -35.66 8.83 -2.22
N TYR A 237 -35.20 8.20 -3.29
CA TYR A 237 -35.55 8.62 -4.64
C TYR A 237 -37.07 8.58 -4.94
N VAL A 238 -37.79 7.63 -4.37
CA VAL A 238 -39.25 7.51 -4.53
C VAL A 238 -39.99 8.50 -3.63
N GLU A 239 -39.50 8.77 -2.43
CA GLU A 239 -40.10 9.70 -1.46
C GLU A 239 -39.93 11.18 -1.88
N ASP A 240 -38.83 11.51 -2.57
CA ASP A 240 -38.51 12.85 -3.07
C ASP A 240 -39.24 13.21 -4.39
N LYS A 241 -40.11 12.32 -4.92
CA LYS A 241 -40.95 12.53 -6.09
C LYS A 241 -42.41 12.83 -5.72
#